data_6851bdf30439ee265003fe25888268be
#
_entry.id   6851bdf30439ee265003fe25888268be
#
_cell.length_a   1.000
_cell.length_b   1.000
_cell.length_c   1.000
_cell.angle_alpha   90.00
_cell.angle_beta   90.00
_cell.angle_gamma   90.00
#
_symmetry.space_group_name_H-M   'P 1'
#
loop_
_entity.id
_entity.type
_entity.pdbx_description
1 polymer ?
#
loop_
_entity_poly.entity_id
_entity_poly.type
_entity_poly.pdbx_seq_one_letter_code
_entity_poly.pdbx_strand_id
1 'polypeptide(L)'
;MTSRVHTITEPVENSRTMFDLLGGEAGVRALVDRFYDLMDMEPDLKELRAAHGPSLDEARDKLFWFLCGYFGGPDHYIERFGHPRLRARHLPFSIGEVERDQWVTCIGRAMEDEGIEPVLIERLLESFYGVADWMRNREG
;
A
#
# COMPACT_ATOMS: atom_id res chain seq x y z
N MET A 1 -16.72 -34.97 14.79
CA MET A 1 -16.70 -34.07 14.75
C MET A 1 -16.27 -33.43 14.46
N THR A 2 -16.42 -33.74 14.56
CA THR A 2 -16.20 -32.75 14.47
C THR A 2 -15.89 -32.12 14.01
N SER A 3 -15.99 -32.38 13.91
CA SER A 3 -15.82 -31.40 13.75
C SER A 3 -15.72 -30.88 13.30
N ARG A 4 -16.02 -31.02 13.23
CA ARG A 4 -15.96 -30.05 13.03
C ARG A 4 -16.13 -29.27 12.88
N VAL A 5 -16.42 -29.80 12.95
CA VAL A 5 -16.64 -28.80 12.98
C VAL A 5 -16.35 -28.16 12.80
N HIS A 6 -16.54 -28.17 12.79
CA HIS A 6 -16.34 -27.24 12.88
C HIS A 6 -16.20 -26.56 12.51
N THR A 7 -16.44 -26.89 12.29
CA THR A 7 -16.43 -26.04 12.09
C THR A 7 -16.65 -25.27 11.93
N ILE A 8 -17.10 -25.53 11.68
CA ILE A 8 -17.46 -24.44 11.40
C ILE A 8 -17.19 -23.20 11.96
N THR A 9 -16.86 -22.99 12.92
CA THR A 9 -16.45 -21.79 13.39
C THR A 9 -15.09 -21.47 13.09
N GLU A 10 -14.36 -22.31 12.59
CA GLU A 10 -13.14 -21.98 12.21
C GLU A 10 -13.01 -21.00 11.19
N PRO A 11 -13.88 -20.72 10.35
CA PRO A 11 -13.75 -19.67 9.38
C PRO A 11 -13.47 -18.32 9.99
N VAL A 12 -13.87 -18.11 11.21
CA VAL A 12 -13.61 -16.83 11.82
C VAL A 12 -12.13 -16.56 11.94
N GLU A 13 -11.38 -17.55 12.35
CA GLU A 13 -9.96 -17.40 12.43
C GLU A 13 -9.34 -17.30 11.08
N ASN A 14 -9.88 -18.03 10.11
CA ASN A 14 -9.33 -18.03 8.78
C ASN A 14 -9.70 -16.79 8.01
N SER A 15 -10.55 -15.96 8.56
CA SER A 15 -10.98 -14.76 7.86
C SER A 15 -10.19 -13.53 8.25
N ARG A 16 -9.06 -13.69 8.95
CA ARG A 16 -8.21 -12.55 9.23
C ARG A 16 -7.73 -11.93 7.94
N THR A 17 -7.89 -10.62 7.82
CA THR A 17 -7.49 -9.90 6.62
C THR A 17 -6.02 -9.49 6.72
N MET A 18 -5.45 -9.07 5.60
CA MET A 18 -4.11 -8.49 5.63
C MET A 18 -4.09 -7.28 6.55
N PHE A 19 -5.18 -6.51 6.56
CA PHE A 19 -5.32 -5.35 7.45
C PHE A 19 -5.08 -5.76 8.91
N ASP A 20 -5.72 -6.86 9.35
CA ASP A 20 -5.54 -7.36 10.71
C ASP A 20 -4.10 -7.83 10.95
N LEU A 21 -3.52 -8.52 9.97
CA LEU A 21 -2.17 -9.05 10.09
C LEU A 21 -1.13 -7.93 10.19
N LEU A 22 -1.42 -6.79 9.59
CA LEU A 22 -0.49 -5.64 9.63
C LEU A 22 -0.68 -4.76 10.86
N GLY A 23 -1.63 -5.10 11.73
CA GLY A 23 -1.83 -4.34 12.97
C GLY A 23 -2.96 -3.34 12.93
N GLY A 24 -3.89 -3.48 12.00
CA GLY A 24 -5.05 -2.60 11.92
C GLY A 24 -4.66 -1.19 11.47
N GLU A 25 -5.49 -0.21 11.83
CA GLU A 25 -5.24 1.17 11.39
C GLU A 25 -3.91 1.71 11.85
N ALA A 26 -3.51 1.39 13.08
CA ALA A 26 -2.24 1.88 13.60
C ALA A 26 -1.06 1.31 12.79
N GLY A 27 -1.12 0.03 12.45
CA GLY A 27 -0.07 -0.59 11.66
C GLY A 27 0.00 -0.05 10.24
N VAL A 28 -1.17 0.17 9.61
CA VAL A 28 -1.20 0.73 8.25
C VAL A 28 -0.70 2.17 8.27
N ARG A 29 -1.07 2.95 9.30
CA ARG A 29 -0.59 4.33 9.39
C ARG A 29 0.93 4.37 9.57
N ALA A 30 1.48 3.51 10.42
CA ALA A 30 2.93 3.46 10.63
C ALA A 30 3.66 3.11 9.32
N LEU A 31 3.11 2.17 8.55
CA LEU A 31 3.68 1.79 7.27
C LEU A 31 3.67 2.97 6.29
N VAL A 32 2.55 3.67 6.19
CA VAL A 32 2.40 4.81 5.29
C VAL A 32 3.36 5.93 5.66
N ASP A 33 3.47 6.23 6.96
CA ASP A 33 4.37 7.29 7.39
C ASP A 33 5.81 6.93 7.11
N ARG A 34 6.20 5.68 7.34
CA ARG A 34 7.56 5.26 7.03
C ARG A 34 7.85 5.32 5.53
N PHE A 35 6.88 4.91 4.72
CA PHE A 35 6.99 4.98 3.26
C PHE A 35 7.30 6.41 2.79
N TYR A 36 6.53 7.38 3.26
CA TYR A 36 6.74 8.76 2.83
C TYR A 36 7.98 9.40 3.47
N ASP A 37 8.34 8.98 4.67
CA ASP A 37 9.60 9.44 5.27
C ASP A 37 10.80 8.97 4.44
N LEU A 38 10.78 7.72 3.99
CA LEU A 38 11.86 7.21 3.13
C LEU A 38 11.90 7.95 1.80
N MET A 39 10.73 8.19 1.22
CA MET A 39 10.65 8.92 -0.04
C MET A 39 11.28 10.30 0.08
N ASP A 40 11.07 10.94 1.22
CA ASP A 40 11.56 12.31 1.43
C ASP A 40 13.05 12.33 1.77
N MET A 41 13.57 11.28 2.41
CA MET A 41 14.94 11.29 2.91
C MET A 41 15.96 10.60 2.01
N GLU A 42 15.54 9.60 1.23
CA GLU A 42 16.50 8.77 0.50
C GLU A 42 16.81 9.30 -0.88
N PRO A 43 18.08 9.64 -1.16
CA PRO A 43 18.44 10.21 -2.48
C PRO A 43 18.16 9.29 -3.66
N ASP A 44 18.17 7.97 -3.46
CA ASP A 44 17.89 7.05 -4.56
C ASP A 44 16.41 6.97 -4.91
N LEU A 45 15.54 7.68 -4.18
CA LEU A 45 14.12 7.76 -4.46
C LEU A 45 13.72 9.14 -4.98
N LYS A 46 14.68 9.93 -5.44
CA LYS A 46 14.42 11.33 -5.81
C LYS A 46 13.43 11.51 -6.94
N GLU A 47 13.41 10.60 -7.91
CA GLU A 47 12.48 10.71 -9.02
C GLU A 47 11.05 10.50 -8.53
N LEU A 48 10.86 9.53 -7.66
CA LEU A 48 9.55 9.28 -7.04
C LEU A 48 9.12 10.50 -6.22
N ARG A 49 10.05 11.04 -5.42
CA ARG A 49 9.73 12.23 -4.63
C ARG A 49 9.33 13.39 -5.52
N ALA A 50 10.05 13.58 -6.64
CA ALA A 50 9.77 14.67 -7.56
C ALA A 50 8.41 14.54 -8.25
N ALA A 51 7.87 13.32 -8.32
CA ALA A 51 6.54 13.11 -8.90
C ALA A 51 5.43 13.59 -7.96
N HIS A 52 5.76 13.95 -6.74
CA HIS A 52 4.81 14.46 -5.75
C HIS A 52 4.98 15.98 -5.60
N GLY A 53 3.98 16.64 -5.06
CA GLY A 53 4.04 18.07 -4.83
C GLY A 53 4.98 18.45 -3.68
N PRO A 54 5.02 19.74 -3.32
CA PRO A 54 5.94 20.21 -2.28
C PRO A 54 5.70 19.57 -0.91
N SER A 55 4.45 19.29 -0.57
CA SER A 55 4.11 18.65 0.70
C SER A 55 3.58 17.25 0.45
N LEU A 56 3.92 16.32 1.33
CA LEU A 56 3.44 14.93 1.27
C LEU A 56 2.25 14.70 2.20
N ASP A 57 1.76 15.74 2.88
CA ASP A 57 0.74 15.55 3.91
C ASP A 57 -0.55 14.96 3.35
N GLU A 58 -1.05 15.49 2.26
CA GLU A 58 -2.28 14.98 1.66
C GLU A 58 -2.08 13.57 1.11
N ALA A 59 -0.91 13.31 0.52
CA ALA A 59 -0.60 11.99 -0.01
C ALA A 59 -0.58 10.95 1.09
N ARG A 60 -0.03 11.29 2.27
CA ARG A 60 -0.02 10.38 3.43
C ARG A 60 -1.43 9.97 3.82
N ASP A 61 -2.33 10.93 3.93
CA ASP A 61 -3.70 10.63 4.33
C ASP A 61 -4.42 9.79 3.28
N LYS A 62 -4.27 10.15 2.02
CA LYS A 62 -4.95 9.44 0.94
C LYS A 62 -4.47 8.00 0.81
N LEU A 63 -3.17 7.79 0.89
CA LEU A 63 -2.64 6.43 0.81
C LEU A 63 -3.08 5.61 2.02
N PHE A 64 -3.08 6.20 3.21
CA PHE A 64 -3.56 5.50 4.40
C PHE A 64 -5.02 5.06 4.21
N TRP A 65 -5.90 5.95 3.79
CA TRP A 65 -7.30 5.61 3.59
C TRP A 65 -7.46 4.52 2.52
N PHE A 66 -6.70 4.62 1.43
CA PHE A 66 -6.77 3.64 0.35
C PHE A 66 -6.25 2.27 0.81
N LEU A 67 -5.12 2.24 1.50
CA LEU A 67 -4.54 0.96 1.91
C LEU A 67 -5.36 0.24 2.96
N CYS A 68 -6.06 0.97 3.83
CA CYS A 68 -6.96 0.31 4.77
C CYS A 68 -7.95 -0.58 4.02
N GLY A 69 -8.61 -0.05 3.01
CA GLY A 69 -9.55 -0.82 2.20
C GLY A 69 -8.87 -1.87 1.36
N TYR A 70 -7.71 -1.53 0.78
CA TYR A 70 -6.95 -2.46 -0.06
C TYR A 70 -6.56 -3.73 0.70
N PHE A 71 -6.26 -3.59 1.99
CA PHE A 71 -5.89 -4.73 2.84
C PHE A 71 -7.09 -5.42 3.48
N GLY A 72 -8.31 -5.03 3.11
CA GLY A 72 -9.51 -5.68 3.64
C GLY A 72 -10.07 -5.07 4.90
N GLY A 73 -9.61 -3.88 5.27
CA GLY A 73 -10.15 -3.14 6.42
C GLY A 73 -11.23 -2.15 5.99
N PRO A 74 -11.45 -1.10 6.79
CA PRO A 74 -12.50 -0.12 6.49
C PRO A 74 -12.27 0.60 5.17
N ASP A 75 -13.35 0.88 4.45
CA ASP A 75 -13.28 1.51 3.13
C ASP A 75 -13.21 3.03 3.24
N HIS A 76 -12.24 3.54 3.98
CA HIS A 76 -12.11 4.97 4.24
C HIS A 76 -12.01 5.81 2.98
N TYR A 77 -11.25 5.32 1.98
CA TYR A 77 -11.08 6.08 0.74
C TYR A 77 -12.39 6.16 -0.03
N ILE A 78 -13.08 5.02 -0.16
CA ILE A 78 -14.34 4.97 -0.90
C ILE A 78 -15.40 5.84 -0.24
N GLU A 79 -15.45 5.86 1.09
CA GLU A 79 -16.40 6.69 1.81
C GLU A 79 -16.17 8.18 1.55
N ARG A 80 -14.91 8.58 1.35
CA ARG A 80 -14.59 9.99 1.14
C ARG A 80 -14.63 10.42 -0.32
N PHE A 81 -14.18 9.55 -1.22
CA PHE A 81 -13.96 9.94 -2.61
C PHE A 81 -14.66 9.05 -3.65
N GLY A 82 -15.31 7.97 -3.22
CA GLY A 82 -15.92 7.01 -4.13
C GLY A 82 -14.88 6.06 -4.68
N HIS A 83 -15.16 5.48 -5.83
CA HIS A 83 -14.26 4.50 -6.45
C HIS A 83 -12.87 5.10 -6.63
N PRO A 84 -11.80 4.37 -6.28
CA PRO A 84 -10.44 4.94 -6.34
C PRO A 84 -10.00 5.37 -7.73
N ARG A 85 -10.34 4.62 -8.78
CA ARG A 85 -9.96 4.96 -10.17
C ARG A 85 -8.47 5.32 -10.22
N LEU A 86 -7.64 4.42 -9.74
CA LEU A 86 -6.23 4.70 -9.53
C LEU A 86 -5.52 5.24 -10.76
N ARG A 87 -5.72 4.59 -11.90
CA ARG A 87 -5.03 5.02 -13.11
C ARG A 87 -5.46 6.41 -13.54
N ALA A 88 -6.77 6.66 -13.52
CA ALA A 88 -7.29 7.97 -13.92
C ALA A 88 -6.77 9.09 -13.01
N ARG A 89 -6.72 8.83 -11.71
CA ARG A 89 -6.27 9.86 -10.76
C ARG A 89 -4.78 10.12 -10.85
N HIS A 90 -4.00 9.18 -11.41
CA HIS A 90 -2.56 9.36 -11.56
C HIS A 90 -2.16 9.88 -12.94
N LEU A 91 -3.10 10.02 -13.88
CA LEU A 91 -2.77 10.53 -15.20
C LEU A 91 -2.13 11.91 -15.20
N PRO A 92 -2.46 12.83 -14.28
CA PRO A 92 -1.77 14.13 -14.23
C PRO A 92 -0.29 14.03 -13.87
N PHE A 93 0.17 12.89 -13.33
CA PHE A 93 1.55 12.73 -12.91
C PHE A 93 2.30 11.91 -13.95
N SER A 94 3.59 12.18 -14.13
CA SER A 94 4.42 11.44 -15.08
C SER A 94 4.99 10.21 -14.39
N ILE A 95 4.49 9.03 -14.74
CA ILE A 95 4.89 7.78 -14.11
C ILE A 95 5.44 6.82 -15.16
N GLY A 96 6.74 6.61 -15.13
CA GLY A 96 7.42 5.63 -15.98
C GLY A 96 7.98 4.49 -15.17
N GLU A 97 8.91 3.75 -15.75
CA GLU A 97 9.51 2.60 -15.07
C GLU A 97 10.32 3.00 -13.85
N VAL A 98 10.99 4.15 -13.90
CA VAL A 98 11.82 4.60 -12.78
C VAL A 98 10.93 4.87 -11.56
N GLU A 99 9.85 5.61 -11.75
CA GLU A 99 8.94 5.92 -10.65
C GLU A 99 8.26 4.66 -10.13
N ARG A 100 7.86 3.74 -11.03
CA ARG A 100 7.28 2.47 -10.63
C ARG A 100 8.26 1.68 -9.75
N ASP A 101 9.49 1.55 -10.20
CA ASP A 101 10.49 0.74 -9.49
C ASP A 101 10.85 1.36 -8.15
N GLN A 102 10.97 2.68 -8.10
CA GLN A 102 11.26 3.36 -6.85
C GLN A 102 10.11 3.24 -5.86
N TRP A 103 8.87 3.28 -6.35
CA TRP A 103 7.70 3.12 -5.48
C TRP A 103 7.71 1.74 -4.82
N VAL A 104 7.97 0.69 -5.62
CA VAL A 104 8.00 -0.67 -5.12
C VAL A 104 9.16 -0.86 -4.13
N THR A 105 10.33 -0.29 -4.45
CA THR A 105 11.48 -0.34 -3.56
C THR A 105 11.17 0.37 -2.24
N CYS A 106 10.53 1.52 -2.32
CA CYS A 106 10.21 2.32 -1.15
C CYS A 106 9.25 1.59 -0.22
N ILE A 107 8.16 1.03 -0.77
CA ILE A 107 7.20 0.33 0.07
C ILE A 107 7.81 -0.95 0.66
N GLY A 108 8.69 -1.61 -0.08
CA GLY A 108 9.39 -2.78 0.42
C GLY A 108 10.28 -2.44 1.62
N ARG A 109 11.05 -1.35 1.52
CA ARG A 109 11.87 -0.89 2.63
C ARG A 109 11.04 -0.51 3.84
N ALA A 110 9.92 0.17 3.60
CA ALA A 110 9.03 0.56 4.68
C ALA A 110 8.47 -0.65 5.41
N MET A 111 8.09 -1.68 4.67
CA MET A 111 7.58 -2.91 5.28
C MET A 111 8.65 -3.60 6.11
N GLU A 112 9.88 -3.63 5.62
CA GLU A 112 11.00 -4.21 6.37
C GLU A 112 11.25 -3.42 7.65
N ASP A 113 11.26 -2.11 7.55
CA ASP A 113 11.51 -1.25 8.71
C ASP A 113 10.43 -1.39 9.76
N GLU A 114 9.20 -1.69 9.36
CA GLU A 114 8.10 -1.88 10.29
C GLU A 114 8.02 -3.32 10.82
N GLY A 115 8.96 -4.16 10.44
CA GLY A 115 9.03 -5.52 10.98
C GLY A 115 7.99 -6.47 10.45
N ILE A 116 7.45 -6.20 9.27
CA ILE A 116 6.46 -7.09 8.68
C ILE A 116 7.13 -8.39 8.27
N GLU A 117 6.43 -9.50 8.47
CA GLU A 117 6.98 -10.81 8.21
C GLU A 117 7.39 -10.98 6.75
N PRO A 118 8.59 -11.54 6.47
CA PRO A 118 9.09 -11.60 5.08
C PRO A 118 8.17 -12.26 4.08
N VAL A 119 7.41 -13.28 4.50
CA VAL A 119 6.50 -13.95 3.57
C VAL A 119 5.35 -13.01 3.18
N LEU A 120 4.93 -12.15 4.08
CA LEU A 120 3.89 -11.18 3.77
C LEU A 120 4.45 -10.08 2.87
N ILE A 121 5.70 -9.66 3.12
CA ILE A 121 6.34 -8.66 2.26
C ILE A 121 6.40 -9.17 0.82
N GLU A 122 6.81 -10.41 0.64
CA GLU A 122 6.92 -10.98 -0.69
C GLU A 122 5.59 -10.97 -1.43
N ARG A 123 4.52 -11.38 -0.76
CA ARG A 123 3.19 -11.38 -1.35
C ARG A 123 2.71 -9.97 -1.69
N LEU A 124 2.95 -9.04 -0.78
CA LEU A 124 2.51 -7.67 -0.98
C LEU A 124 3.29 -6.99 -2.09
N LEU A 125 4.59 -7.29 -2.21
CA LEU A 125 5.39 -6.71 -3.29
C LEU A 125 4.91 -7.15 -4.65
N GLU A 126 4.50 -8.42 -4.81
CA GLU A 126 3.93 -8.88 -6.06
C GLU A 126 2.67 -8.09 -6.40
N SER A 127 1.80 -7.93 -5.42
CA SER A 127 0.55 -7.21 -5.62
C SER A 127 0.81 -5.74 -5.95
N PHE A 128 1.68 -5.10 -5.19
CA PHE A 128 2.00 -3.69 -5.40
C PHE A 128 2.70 -3.43 -6.72
N TYR A 129 3.57 -4.35 -7.15
CA TYR A 129 4.22 -4.18 -8.45
C TYR A 129 3.17 -4.15 -9.57
N GLY A 130 2.18 -5.03 -9.50
CA GLY A 130 1.12 -5.05 -10.50
C GLY A 130 0.33 -3.75 -10.53
N VAL A 131 -0.03 -3.21 -9.36
CA VAL A 131 -0.77 -1.97 -9.28
C VAL A 131 0.10 -0.80 -9.77
N ALA A 132 1.34 -0.74 -9.34
CA ALA A 132 2.24 0.35 -9.73
C ALA A 132 2.51 0.34 -11.24
N ASP A 133 2.67 -0.86 -11.81
CA ASP A 133 2.88 -0.97 -13.25
C ASP A 133 1.64 -0.55 -14.02
N TRP A 134 0.45 -0.89 -13.51
CA TRP A 134 -0.81 -0.48 -14.13
C TRP A 134 -0.95 1.04 -14.17
N MET A 135 -0.33 1.75 -13.24
CA MET A 135 -0.44 3.20 -13.19
C MET A 135 0.59 3.93 -14.07
N ARG A 136 1.49 3.21 -14.73
CA ARG A 136 2.44 3.85 -15.65
C ARG A 136 1.68 4.53 -16.79
N ASN A 137 2.14 5.71 -17.18
CA ASN A 137 1.51 6.47 -18.25
C ASN A 137 2.52 7.05 -19.23
N ARG A 138 3.77 6.58 -19.18
CA ARG A 138 4.77 6.91 -20.20
C ARG A 138 5.78 5.76 -20.29
N GLU A 139 6.47 5.72 -21.42
CA GLU A 139 7.50 4.72 -21.63
C GLU A 139 8.75 5.07 -20.85
N GLY A 140 9.38 4.07 -20.33
CA GLY A 140 10.58 4.29 -19.54
C GLY A 140 10.24 5.01 -18.25
#